data_0afecc284b16ff60f1efbc6d119f5d13
#
_entry.id   0afecc284b16ff60f1efbc6d119f5d13
#
_cell.length_a   1.000
_cell.length_b   1.000
_cell.length_c   1.000
_cell.angle_alpha   90.00
_cell.angle_beta   90.00
_cell.angle_gamma   90.00
#
_symmetry.space_group_name_H-M   'P 1'
#
loop_
_entity.id
_entity.type
_entity.pdbx_description
1 polymer ?
#
loop_
_entity_poly.entity_id
_entity_poly.type
_entity_poly.pdbx_seq_one_letter_code
_entity_poly.pdbx_strand_id
1 'polypeptide(L)'
;AGTYNIYESIPDASCVATKGILLPQAAPAPGLSGGTRCGFYYGDRFNLVNTEEHSSVYLSSKTSFDNGVNFEFDYMATDIDVLDNPQSPSYPALSYLGKPIMPGVAGSPFSYPILWLGRALGSAFPSPNAPRQNTNERISFGLNGTLMSGNTWEIHFTDSEQVHSYFQPDTSTSRFDAAIAGVGGASGTESWNLFDSSANSAELIAYISSGERRKTVADLMVLDFLITGTTDGGVDFATGLQMKKEGYNVERNDASKAVFGPDGSITQQSDLIFLGGGLENQDSRNSTAVFVEASKDVSDKLQVIGAARYEQLTSESTFDPKVSMRYQMNDNLVLRGSYSTSFREPSLSQLSTSLVSLQGLQDFNPDGTAKGSTAFIRVAVAHNPDLEPETSENTNFGAIWTPNDQTSLSVD
;
A
#
# COMPACT_ATOMS: atom_id res chain seq x y z
N ALA A 1 33.86 29.51 28.43
CA ALA A 1 33.65 28.29 27.62
C ALA A 1 33.50 27.10 28.58
N GLY A 2 32.31 26.54 28.66
CA GLY A 2 32.05 25.33 29.45
C GLY A 2 32.69 24.12 28.77
N THR A 3 33.17 23.15 29.54
CA THR A 3 33.54 21.87 29.03
C THR A 3 32.28 21.04 28.81
N TYR A 4 31.95 20.78 27.55
CA TYR A 4 30.85 19.86 27.20
C TYR A 4 31.38 18.44 27.11
N ASN A 5 30.59 17.49 27.61
CA ASN A 5 30.82 16.09 27.37
C ASN A 5 30.53 15.79 25.90
N ILE A 6 31.36 14.99 25.23
CA ILE A 6 31.18 14.61 23.81
C ILE A 6 29.84 13.91 23.51
N TYR A 7 29.13 13.46 24.53
CA TYR A 7 27.81 12.82 24.43
C TYR A 7 26.66 13.68 24.94
N GLU A 8 26.90 14.92 25.35
CA GLU A 8 25.87 15.81 25.87
C GLU A 8 25.05 16.43 24.74
N SER A 9 23.71 16.27 24.79
CA SER A 9 22.80 16.90 23.86
C SER A 9 22.55 18.35 24.25
N ILE A 10 22.68 19.24 23.27
CA ILE A 10 22.39 20.67 23.39
C ILE A 10 21.21 20.98 22.47
N PRO A 11 20.09 21.54 22.97
CA PRO A 11 18.92 21.82 22.16
C PRO A 11 19.13 23.02 21.24
N ASP A 12 18.28 23.09 20.17
CA ASP A 12 18.14 24.31 19.36
C ASP A 12 17.84 25.51 20.23
N ALA A 13 18.54 26.62 20.00
CA ALA A 13 18.42 27.85 20.80
C ALA A 13 17.01 28.45 20.77
N SER A 14 16.30 28.30 19.64
CA SER A 14 14.91 28.79 19.45
C SER A 14 13.82 27.76 19.86
N CYS A 15 14.18 26.62 20.45
CA CYS A 15 13.27 25.51 20.73
C CYS A 15 11.94 25.93 21.37
N VAL A 16 12.01 26.65 22.51
CA VAL A 16 10.80 27.09 23.26
C VAL A 16 10.06 28.17 22.49
N ALA A 17 10.80 29.14 21.90
CA ALA A 17 10.22 30.24 21.12
C ALA A 17 9.45 29.75 19.89
N THR A 18 9.84 28.60 19.33
CA THR A 18 9.21 27.94 18.17
C THR A 18 8.24 26.81 18.54
N LYS A 19 7.73 26.82 19.78
CA LYS A 19 6.76 25.85 20.30
C LYS A 19 7.30 24.40 20.44
N GLY A 20 8.61 24.23 20.48
CA GLY A 20 9.23 22.99 20.93
C GLY A 20 9.18 22.84 22.45
N ILE A 21 9.52 21.66 22.94
CA ILE A 21 9.62 21.37 24.38
C ILE A 21 11.03 20.88 24.72
N LEU A 22 11.57 21.39 25.82
CA LEU A 22 12.84 20.92 26.35
C LEU A 22 12.64 19.61 27.12
N LEU A 23 13.27 18.57 26.67
CA LEU A 23 13.20 17.22 27.26
C LEU A 23 14.58 16.78 27.74
N PRO A 24 14.69 16.15 28.92
CA PRO A 24 15.93 15.55 29.33
C PRO A 24 16.34 14.40 28.39
N GLN A 25 17.61 14.31 28.08
CA GLN A 25 18.18 13.20 27.32
C GLN A 25 18.87 12.23 28.30
N ALA A 26 18.62 10.95 28.14
CA ALA A 26 19.28 9.92 28.94
C ALA A 26 20.80 9.99 28.76
N ALA A 27 21.52 9.82 29.85
CA ALA A 27 22.99 9.73 29.81
C ALA A 27 23.41 8.46 29.03
N PRO A 28 24.41 8.54 28.14
CA PRO A 28 24.88 7.40 27.34
C PRO A 28 25.61 6.34 28.16
N ALA A 29 26.09 6.70 29.37
CA ALA A 29 26.74 5.78 30.32
C ALA A 29 26.69 6.36 31.74
N PRO A 30 26.87 5.54 32.78
CA PRO A 30 26.94 5.98 34.18
C PRO A 30 28.04 7.06 34.37
N GLY A 31 27.67 8.14 35.06
CA GLY A 31 28.57 9.25 35.35
C GLY A 31 28.69 10.31 34.22
N LEU A 32 28.01 10.14 33.11
CA LEU A 32 27.94 11.12 32.05
C LEU A 32 26.60 11.87 32.10
N SER A 33 26.57 13.14 31.61
CA SER A 33 25.34 13.89 31.40
C SER A 33 24.77 13.55 30.01
N GLY A 34 23.45 13.35 29.93
CA GLY A 34 22.74 13.25 28.65
C GLY A 34 22.38 14.61 28.07
N GLY A 35 22.37 15.66 28.90
CA GLY A 35 21.98 17.00 28.52
C GLY A 35 20.48 17.16 28.28
N THR A 36 20.12 18.08 27.37
CA THR A 36 18.74 18.43 27.02
C THR A 36 18.57 18.42 25.51
N ARG A 37 17.43 17.94 25.03
CA ARG A 37 17.05 17.97 23.61
C ARG A 37 15.80 18.79 23.38
N CYS A 38 15.64 19.33 22.19
CA CYS A 38 14.39 19.92 21.74
C CYS A 38 13.43 18.82 21.29
N GLY A 39 12.30 18.71 21.94
CA GLY A 39 11.21 17.81 21.57
C GLY A 39 10.25 18.46 20.58
N PHE A 40 9.44 17.63 19.94
CA PHE A 40 8.49 18.02 18.92
C PHE A 40 7.10 17.45 19.24
N TYR A 41 6.09 18.33 19.26
CA TYR A 41 4.71 17.93 19.47
C TYR A 41 4.08 17.48 18.15
N TYR A 42 3.85 16.17 18.01
CA TYR A 42 3.21 15.61 16.82
C TYR A 42 1.71 15.86 16.79
N GLY A 43 1.03 15.71 17.92
CA GLY A 43 -0.42 15.77 18.00
C GLY A 43 -1.00 17.07 17.42
N ASP A 44 -0.29 18.17 17.57
CA ASP A 44 -0.71 19.49 17.07
C ASP A 44 -0.48 19.66 15.55
N ARG A 45 0.06 18.63 14.89
CA ARG A 45 0.47 18.68 13.49
C ARG A 45 -0.43 17.90 12.55
N PHE A 46 -1.36 17.13 13.09
CA PHE A 46 -2.23 16.27 12.32
C PHE A 46 -3.69 16.57 12.63
N ASN A 47 -4.55 16.39 11.65
CA ASN A 47 -5.97 16.36 11.89
C ASN A 47 -6.36 15.01 12.50
N LEU A 48 -7.34 15.01 13.41
CA LEU A 48 -7.94 13.76 13.88
C LEU A 48 -8.75 13.08 12.76
N VAL A 49 -9.42 13.91 11.94
CA VAL A 49 -10.13 13.51 10.71
C VAL A 49 -9.75 14.52 9.64
N ASN A 50 -9.29 14.05 8.50
CA ASN A 50 -8.95 14.90 7.36
C ASN A 50 -10.23 15.41 6.68
N THR A 51 -10.13 16.52 5.96
CA THR A 51 -11.19 16.99 5.07
C THR A 51 -11.16 16.15 3.80
N GLU A 52 -12.28 15.51 3.50
CA GLU A 52 -12.45 14.67 2.31
C GLU A 52 -13.68 15.11 1.52
N GLU A 53 -13.54 15.11 0.21
CA GLU A 53 -14.65 15.31 -0.73
C GLU A 53 -14.84 14.01 -1.52
N HIS A 54 -16.08 13.52 -1.55
CA HIS A 54 -16.47 12.32 -2.28
C HIS A 54 -17.50 12.67 -3.33
N SER A 55 -17.26 12.29 -4.56
CA SER A 55 -18.24 12.30 -5.61
C SER A 55 -18.38 10.93 -6.25
N SER A 56 -19.62 10.55 -6.62
CA SER A 56 -19.85 9.29 -7.30
C SER A 56 -21.00 9.43 -8.31
N VAL A 57 -20.85 8.73 -9.43
CA VAL A 57 -21.88 8.60 -10.45
C VAL A 57 -22.07 7.11 -10.71
N TYR A 58 -23.33 6.69 -10.74
CA TYR A 58 -23.71 5.36 -11.17
C TYR A 58 -24.83 5.45 -12.19
N LEU A 59 -24.63 4.80 -13.34
CA LEU A 59 -25.63 4.66 -14.40
C LEU A 59 -25.81 3.19 -14.70
N SER A 60 -27.06 2.75 -14.81
CA SER A 60 -27.38 1.37 -15.17
C SER A 60 -28.52 1.38 -16.21
N SER A 61 -28.44 0.50 -17.19
CA SER A 61 -29.48 0.32 -18.19
C SER A 61 -29.64 -1.17 -18.49
N LYS A 62 -30.88 -1.62 -18.56
CA LYS A 62 -31.27 -2.97 -18.97
C LYS A 62 -32.31 -2.90 -20.05
N THR A 63 -32.11 -3.63 -21.12
CA THR A 63 -33.02 -3.66 -22.28
C THR A 63 -33.20 -5.10 -22.75
N SER A 64 -34.46 -5.50 -22.97
CA SER A 64 -34.82 -6.78 -23.57
C SER A 64 -35.22 -6.58 -25.01
N PHE A 65 -34.68 -7.37 -25.91
CA PHE A 65 -35.05 -7.35 -27.34
C PHE A 65 -36.09 -8.44 -27.67
N ASP A 66 -36.86 -8.23 -28.72
CA ASP A 66 -37.92 -9.15 -29.16
C ASP A 66 -37.41 -10.57 -29.50
N ASN A 67 -36.14 -10.72 -29.80
CA ASN A 67 -35.47 -12.01 -30.06
C ASN A 67 -35.05 -12.77 -28.78
N GLY A 68 -35.41 -12.28 -27.59
CA GLY A 68 -35.09 -12.88 -26.29
C GLY A 68 -33.66 -12.63 -25.79
N VAL A 69 -32.91 -11.76 -26.44
CA VAL A 69 -31.62 -11.27 -25.95
C VAL A 69 -31.82 -10.08 -25.01
N ASN A 70 -31.13 -10.08 -23.89
CA ASN A 70 -31.10 -8.94 -22.98
C ASN A 70 -29.72 -8.29 -23.06
N PHE A 71 -29.71 -6.96 -22.97
CA PHE A 71 -28.51 -6.14 -22.89
C PHE A 71 -28.49 -5.43 -21.53
N GLU A 72 -27.33 -5.43 -20.91
CA GLU A 72 -27.06 -4.72 -19.67
C GLU A 72 -25.87 -3.80 -19.87
N PHE A 73 -25.95 -2.62 -19.27
CA PHE A 73 -24.89 -1.63 -19.25
C PHE A 73 -24.80 -1.03 -17.87
N ASP A 74 -23.61 -0.99 -17.30
CA ASP A 74 -23.32 -0.32 -16.04
C ASP A 74 -22.09 0.56 -16.20
N TYR A 75 -22.17 1.77 -15.67
CA TYR A 75 -21.07 2.71 -15.53
C TYR A 75 -21.00 3.21 -14.10
N MET A 76 -19.83 3.20 -13.53
CA MET A 76 -19.54 3.74 -12.20
C MET A 76 -18.27 4.57 -12.24
N ALA A 77 -18.34 5.77 -11.69
CA ALA A 77 -17.17 6.60 -11.44
C ALA A 77 -17.22 7.13 -10.01
N THR A 78 -16.08 7.11 -9.33
CA THR A 78 -15.92 7.71 -7.99
C THR A 78 -14.65 8.53 -7.95
N ASP A 79 -14.72 9.68 -7.30
CA ASP A 79 -13.58 10.54 -7.03
C ASP A 79 -13.56 10.89 -5.54
N ILE A 80 -12.41 10.68 -4.89
CA ILE A 80 -12.20 10.91 -3.47
C ILE A 80 -10.96 11.79 -3.34
N ASP A 81 -11.18 13.04 -2.94
CA ASP A 81 -10.12 14.01 -2.70
C ASP A 81 -9.92 14.22 -1.21
N VAL A 82 -8.71 13.97 -0.71
CA VAL A 82 -8.27 14.33 0.64
C VAL A 82 -7.51 15.64 0.53
N LEU A 83 -8.22 16.75 0.72
CA LEU A 83 -7.72 18.10 0.44
C LEU A 83 -6.87 18.66 1.57
N ASP A 84 -7.25 18.38 2.83
CA ASP A 84 -6.57 18.86 4.02
C ASP A 84 -6.04 17.69 4.84
N ASN A 85 -4.79 17.34 4.60
CA ASN A 85 -4.04 16.28 5.27
C ASN A 85 -2.69 16.82 5.76
N PRO A 86 -2.70 17.63 6.83
CA PRO A 86 -1.47 18.22 7.35
C PRO A 86 -0.52 17.14 7.88
N GLN A 87 0.77 17.32 7.62
CA GLN A 87 1.83 16.40 8.00
C GLN A 87 2.87 17.09 8.86
N SER A 88 3.70 16.31 9.54
CA SER A 88 4.91 16.87 10.14
C SER A 88 5.85 17.38 9.04
N PRO A 89 6.45 18.58 9.21
CA PRO A 89 7.39 19.12 8.22
C PRO A 89 8.61 18.22 8.00
N SER A 90 9.02 17.50 9.02
CA SER A 90 10.11 16.53 8.98
C SER A 90 9.85 15.43 10.00
N TYR A 91 10.05 14.17 9.63
CA TYR A 91 9.72 13.04 10.50
C TYR A 91 10.55 11.79 10.16
N PRO A 92 11.17 11.10 11.13
CA PRO A 92 11.55 11.50 12.50
C PRO A 92 12.81 12.38 12.54
N ALA A 93 13.38 12.62 13.74
CA ALA A 93 14.70 13.21 13.85
C ALA A 93 15.76 12.23 13.29
N LEU A 94 16.59 12.69 12.38
CA LEU A 94 17.65 11.92 11.74
C LEU A 94 19.03 12.54 12.03
N SER A 95 20.05 11.69 12.09
CA SER A 95 21.42 12.18 12.03
C SER A 95 21.71 12.68 10.62
N TYR A 96 22.30 13.87 10.52
CA TYR A 96 22.64 14.45 9.23
C TYR A 96 23.66 13.59 8.49
N LEU A 97 23.19 12.71 7.60
CA LEU A 97 23.99 11.86 6.73
C LEU A 97 25.22 11.18 7.37
N GLY A 98 25.25 11.06 8.71
CA GLY A 98 26.43 10.55 9.43
C GLY A 98 27.67 11.45 9.34
N LYS A 99 27.56 12.68 8.82
CA LYS A 99 28.67 13.63 8.64
C LYS A 99 28.80 14.54 9.85
N PRO A 100 30.02 14.82 10.33
CA PRO A 100 30.23 15.82 11.38
C PRO A 100 30.03 17.24 10.81
N ILE A 101 29.42 18.11 11.62
CA ILE A 101 29.37 19.54 11.36
C ILE A 101 30.64 20.18 11.92
N MET A 102 31.39 20.82 11.05
CA MET A 102 32.66 21.45 11.40
C MET A 102 32.47 22.79 12.12
N PRO A 103 33.46 23.28 12.88
CA PRO A 103 33.44 24.59 13.47
C PRO A 103 33.14 25.72 12.48
N GLY A 104 32.21 26.61 12.81
CA GLY A 104 31.81 27.73 11.95
C GLY A 104 30.94 27.39 10.75
N VAL A 105 30.63 26.09 10.52
CA VAL A 105 29.73 25.63 9.46
C VAL A 105 28.29 25.59 9.99
N ALA A 106 27.33 25.98 9.18
CA ALA A 106 25.90 25.92 9.46
C ALA A 106 25.49 26.55 10.82
N GLY A 107 26.13 27.62 11.22
CA GLY A 107 25.87 28.32 12.50
C GLY A 107 26.46 27.62 13.73
N SER A 108 27.35 26.62 13.56
CA SER A 108 27.94 25.88 14.68
C SER A 108 28.69 26.82 15.63
N PRO A 109 28.29 26.91 16.92
CA PRO A 109 28.97 27.70 17.92
C PRO A 109 30.19 27.01 18.55
N PHE A 110 30.46 25.78 18.16
CA PHE A 110 31.49 24.93 18.74
C PHE A 110 32.84 25.11 18.04
N SER A 111 33.90 24.93 18.81
CA SER A 111 35.29 24.97 18.31
C SER A 111 35.81 23.59 17.87
N TYR A 112 34.98 22.55 17.87
CA TYR A 112 35.29 21.19 17.48
C TYR A 112 34.15 20.60 16.65
N PRO A 113 34.40 19.53 15.84
CA PRO A 113 33.36 18.86 15.08
C PRO A 113 32.31 18.23 15.99
N ILE A 114 31.04 18.30 15.58
CA ILE A 114 29.91 17.72 16.30
C ILE A 114 29.04 16.87 15.37
N LEU A 115 28.24 15.98 15.94
CA LEU A 115 27.15 15.34 15.23
C LEU A 115 25.86 16.08 15.49
N TRP A 116 25.12 16.38 14.45
CA TRP A 116 23.80 16.95 14.55
C TRP A 116 22.76 15.85 14.39
N LEU A 117 21.80 15.82 15.32
CA LEU A 117 20.62 14.98 15.26
C LEU A 117 19.37 15.87 15.34
N GLY A 118 18.55 15.87 14.33
CA GLY A 118 17.41 16.75 14.32
C GLY A 118 16.51 16.58 13.10
N ARG A 119 15.68 17.59 12.89
CA ARG A 119 14.77 17.75 11.77
C ARG A 119 15.17 18.98 10.99
N ALA A 120 15.35 18.84 9.68
CA ALA A 120 15.67 19.98 8.82
C ALA A 120 14.57 21.06 8.95
N LEU A 121 13.31 20.65 8.89
CA LEU A 121 12.14 21.49 9.14
C LEU A 121 11.50 21.04 10.46
N GLY A 122 11.81 21.70 11.55
CA GLY A 122 11.38 21.34 12.91
C GLY A 122 10.14 22.11 13.38
N SER A 123 10.08 22.34 14.70
CA SER A 123 8.95 22.99 15.38
C SER A 123 8.68 24.45 14.95
N ALA A 124 9.67 25.13 14.38
CA ALA A 124 9.54 26.49 13.85
C ALA A 124 8.65 26.58 12.59
N PHE A 125 8.40 25.47 11.90
CA PHE A 125 7.76 25.47 10.60
C PHE A 125 6.31 24.99 10.66
N PRO A 126 5.42 25.53 9.80
CA PRO A 126 4.04 25.07 9.72
C PRO A 126 3.97 23.63 9.18
N SER A 127 2.87 22.93 9.46
CA SER A 127 2.60 21.63 8.87
C SER A 127 2.32 21.79 7.38
N PRO A 128 3.10 21.16 6.50
CA PRO A 128 2.78 21.15 5.08
C PRO A 128 1.60 20.21 4.81
N ASN A 129 0.86 20.45 3.73
CA ASN A 129 -0.25 19.61 3.32
C ASN A 129 0.23 18.44 2.44
N ALA A 130 -0.35 17.26 2.65
CA ALA A 130 -0.10 16.04 1.89
C ALA A 130 -1.39 15.56 1.21
N PRO A 131 -1.89 16.23 0.16
CA PRO A 131 -3.12 15.89 -0.51
C PRO A 131 -3.04 14.52 -1.17
N ARG A 132 -4.18 13.84 -1.24
CA ARG A 132 -4.34 12.53 -1.89
C ARG A 132 -5.60 12.56 -2.74
N GLN A 133 -5.58 11.85 -3.85
CA GLN A 133 -6.73 11.64 -4.71
C GLN A 133 -6.83 10.17 -5.09
N ASN A 134 -8.03 9.63 -5.06
CA ASN A 134 -8.38 8.31 -5.60
C ASN A 134 -9.52 8.46 -6.57
N THR A 135 -9.29 8.09 -7.82
CA THR A 135 -10.35 7.97 -8.83
C THR A 135 -10.52 6.50 -9.19
N ASN A 136 -11.77 6.06 -9.31
CA ASN A 136 -12.10 4.74 -9.83
C ASN A 136 -13.14 4.91 -10.93
N GLU A 137 -12.93 4.25 -12.05
CA GLU A 137 -13.86 4.20 -13.16
C GLU A 137 -14.08 2.74 -13.57
N ARG A 138 -15.34 2.38 -13.83
CA ARG A 138 -15.70 1.06 -14.31
C ARG A 138 -16.82 1.17 -15.31
N ILE A 139 -16.65 0.51 -16.44
CA ILE A 139 -17.68 0.29 -17.45
C ILE A 139 -17.90 -1.21 -17.65
N SER A 140 -19.15 -1.63 -17.74
CA SER A 140 -19.49 -3.02 -17.95
C SER A 140 -20.62 -3.15 -18.99
N PHE A 141 -20.49 -4.14 -19.86
CA PHE A 141 -21.51 -4.52 -20.85
C PHE A 141 -21.83 -5.99 -20.67
N GLY A 142 -23.11 -6.33 -20.63
CA GLY A 142 -23.61 -7.69 -20.58
C GLY A 142 -24.58 -7.98 -21.71
N LEU A 143 -24.47 -9.17 -22.27
CA LEU A 143 -25.48 -9.77 -23.14
C LEU A 143 -25.84 -11.13 -22.59
N ASN A 144 -27.12 -11.43 -22.50
CA ASN A 144 -27.58 -12.75 -22.11
C ASN A 144 -28.82 -13.19 -22.89
N GLY A 145 -29.06 -14.46 -22.94
CA GLY A 145 -30.21 -15.00 -23.66
C GLY A 145 -30.36 -16.49 -23.47
N THR A 146 -31.38 -17.07 -24.13
CA THR A 146 -31.66 -18.50 -24.09
C THR A 146 -31.44 -19.12 -25.45
N LEU A 147 -30.71 -20.24 -25.49
CA LEU A 147 -30.51 -21.04 -26.68
C LEU A 147 -31.74 -21.85 -27.01
N MET A 148 -31.84 -22.36 -28.25
CA MET A 148 -32.94 -23.26 -28.67
C MET A 148 -33.01 -24.56 -27.84
N SER A 149 -31.90 -24.95 -27.21
CA SER A 149 -31.83 -26.08 -26.28
C SER A 149 -32.44 -25.81 -24.90
N GLY A 150 -32.85 -24.57 -24.62
CA GLY A 150 -33.31 -24.15 -23.30
C GLY A 150 -32.20 -23.72 -22.35
N ASN A 151 -30.92 -23.91 -22.70
CA ASN A 151 -29.79 -23.43 -21.90
C ASN A 151 -29.66 -21.92 -22.00
N THR A 152 -29.14 -21.27 -20.94
CA THR A 152 -28.84 -19.84 -20.95
C THR A 152 -27.38 -19.59 -21.33
N TRP A 153 -27.11 -18.45 -21.91
CA TRP A 153 -25.77 -17.98 -22.20
C TRP A 153 -25.61 -16.52 -21.76
N GLU A 154 -24.41 -16.18 -21.35
CA GLU A 154 -24.05 -14.84 -20.91
C GLU A 154 -22.68 -14.48 -21.44
N ILE A 155 -22.51 -13.22 -21.84
CA ILE A 155 -21.24 -12.60 -22.20
C ILE A 155 -21.15 -11.30 -21.40
N HIS A 156 -20.08 -11.11 -20.64
CA HIS A 156 -19.82 -9.88 -19.91
C HIS A 156 -18.44 -9.36 -20.28
N PHE A 157 -18.38 -8.07 -20.57
CA PHE A 157 -17.15 -7.31 -20.69
C PHE A 157 -17.11 -6.26 -19.61
N THR A 158 -15.99 -6.18 -18.90
CA THR A 158 -15.74 -5.15 -17.87
C THR A 158 -14.38 -4.55 -18.11
N ASP A 159 -14.32 -3.21 -18.07
CA ASP A 159 -13.10 -2.43 -18.05
C ASP A 159 -13.12 -1.50 -16.85
N SER A 160 -12.03 -1.47 -16.08
CA SER A 160 -11.93 -0.64 -14.90
C SER A 160 -10.52 -0.11 -14.69
N GLU A 161 -10.43 1.14 -14.25
CA GLU A 161 -9.19 1.80 -13.89
C GLU A 161 -9.30 2.41 -12.48
N GLN A 162 -8.24 2.26 -11.70
CA GLN A 162 -8.04 2.98 -10.45
C GLN A 162 -6.78 3.83 -10.54
N VAL A 163 -6.90 5.11 -10.24
CA VAL A 163 -5.76 6.03 -10.12
C VAL A 163 -5.65 6.53 -8.69
N HIS A 164 -4.48 6.31 -8.09
CA HIS A 164 -4.13 6.88 -6.80
C HIS A 164 -2.97 7.86 -6.96
N SER A 165 -3.20 9.11 -6.61
CA SER A 165 -2.21 10.18 -6.63
C SER A 165 -2.01 10.75 -5.23
N TYR A 166 -0.76 10.98 -4.84
CA TYR A 166 -0.47 11.68 -3.60
C TYR A 166 0.79 12.54 -3.68
N PHE A 167 0.85 13.49 -2.79
CA PHE A 167 2.06 14.22 -2.47
C PHE A 167 2.38 14.06 -0.99
N GLN A 168 3.61 13.66 -0.68
CA GLN A 168 4.12 13.59 0.68
C GLN A 168 5.30 14.55 0.82
N PRO A 169 5.18 15.59 1.65
CA PRO A 169 6.25 16.59 1.83
C PRO A 169 7.48 16.01 2.51
N ASP A 170 8.64 16.48 2.10
CA ASP A 170 9.96 16.13 2.65
C ASP A 170 10.96 17.25 2.35
N THR A 171 12.21 17.03 2.69
CA THR A 171 13.36 17.90 2.44
C THR A 171 14.26 17.27 1.37
N SER A 172 14.70 18.07 0.37
CA SER A 172 15.71 17.64 -0.60
C SER A 172 17.07 17.46 0.07
N THR A 173 17.64 16.29 -0.05
CA THR A 173 18.97 15.95 0.52
C THR A 173 20.07 16.81 -0.10
N SER A 174 20.10 16.90 -1.43
CA SER A 174 21.13 17.65 -2.15
C SER A 174 21.08 19.15 -1.87
N ARG A 175 19.88 19.73 -1.83
CA ARG A 175 19.70 21.15 -1.53
C ARG A 175 19.97 21.47 -0.06
N PHE A 176 19.62 20.56 0.84
CA PHE A 176 19.98 20.72 2.25
C PHE A 176 21.48 20.62 2.48
N ASP A 177 22.17 19.66 1.80
CA ASP A 177 23.64 19.57 1.79
C ASP A 177 24.30 20.88 1.31
N ALA A 178 23.80 21.43 0.20
CA ALA A 178 24.28 22.72 -0.35
C ALA A 178 24.10 23.87 0.65
N ALA A 179 22.94 23.94 1.30
CA ALA A 179 22.63 24.95 2.29
C ALA A 179 23.52 24.81 3.55
N ILE A 180 23.79 23.59 4.02
CA ILE A 180 24.75 23.33 5.12
C ILE A 180 26.15 23.79 4.72
N ALA A 181 26.56 23.57 3.48
CA ALA A 181 27.88 24.00 2.96
C ALA A 181 27.99 25.51 2.69
N GLY A 182 26.90 26.28 2.89
CA GLY A 182 26.91 27.73 2.64
C GLY A 182 26.77 28.15 1.17
N VAL A 183 26.32 27.22 0.32
CA VAL A 183 26.07 27.43 -1.12
C VAL A 183 24.61 27.16 -1.49
N GLY A 184 23.71 27.32 -0.54
CA GLY A 184 22.29 27.13 -0.72
C GLY A 184 21.55 28.37 -1.25
N GLY A 185 20.22 28.23 -1.36
CA GLY A 185 19.34 29.27 -1.87
C GLY A 185 19.42 29.46 -3.37
N ALA A 186 18.58 30.32 -3.92
CA ALA A 186 18.57 30.65 -5.36
C ALA A 186 19.85 31.39 -5.82
N SER A 187 20.48 32.13 -4.91
CA SER A 187 21.74 32.82 -5.16
C SER A 187 22.97 31.91 -5.11
N GLY A 188 22.85 30.70 -4.52
CA GLY A 188 23.99 29.82 -4.28
C GLY A 188 24.97 30.32 -3.21
N THR A 189 24.53 31.19 -2.30
CA THR A 189 25.40 31.82 -1.27
C THR A 189 24.79 31.78 0.13
N GLU A 190 23.65 31.15 0.33
CA GLU A 190 22.97 31.10 1.60
C GLU A 190 23.38 29.87 2.43
N SER A 191 23.55 30.06 3.75
CA SER A 191 23.90 29.02 4.69
C SER A 191 22.72 28.70 5.62
N TRP A 192 22.40 27.41 5.76
CA TRP A 192 21.42 26.95 6.74
C TRP A 192 21.98 27.02 8.16
N ASN A 193 21.19 27.56 9.08
CA ASN A 193 21.53 27.51 10.50
C ASN A 193 20.86 26.29 11.18
N LEU A 194 21.68 25.35 11.64
CA LEU A 194 21.24 24.14 12.33
C LEU A 194 20.97 24.34 13.82
N PHE A 195 21.44 25.45 14.40
CA PHE A 195 21.43 25.71 15.84
C PHE A 195 20.40 26.76 16.25
N ASP A 196 19.86 27.46 15.27
CA ASP A 196 18.75 28.38 15.42
C ASP A 196 17.87 28.34 14.17
N SER A 197 16.82 27.52 14.22
CA SER A 197 15.92 27.29 13.08
C SER A 197 15.16 28.57 12.67
N SER A 198 15.01 29.56 13.59
CA SER A 198 14.33 30.83 13.32
C SER A 198 15.17 31.80 12.49
N ALA A 199 16.47 31.55 12.36
CA ALA A 199 17.41 32.39 11.61
C ALA A 199 17.39 32.08 10.08
N ASN A 200 16.72 31.02 9.64
CA ASN A 200 16.66 30.67 8.23
C ASN A 200 15.58 31.47 7.49
N SER A 201 15.92 32.02 6.32
CA SER A 201 14.99 32.79 5.50
C SER A 201 13.86 31.94 4.90
N ALA A 202 12.73 32.56 4.57
CA ALA A 202 11.62 31.88 3.90
C ALA A 202 12.04 31.31 2.53
N GLU A 203 12.92 32.02 1.81
CA GLU A 203 13.47 31.61 0.53
C GLU A 203 14.36 30.38 0.69
N LEU A 204 15.20 30.32 1.71
CA LEU A 204 16.05 29.18 1.99
C LEU A 204 15.23 27.95 2.43
N ILE A 205 14.18 28.16 3.20
CA ILE A 205 13.22 27.11 3.59
C ILE A 205 12.53 26.55 2.33
N ALA A 206 12.04 27.42 1.44
CA ALA A 206 11.42 27.00 0.18
C ALA A 206 12.43 26.25 -0.73
N TYR A 207 13.69 26.68 -0.74
CA TYR A 207 14.76 26.05 -1.50
C TYR A 207 15.00 24.59 -1.08
N ILE A 208 15.05 24.29 0.21
CA ILE A 208 15.26 22.91 0.68
C ILE A 208 13.99 22.07 0.69
N SER A 209 12.80 22.69 0.66
CA SER A 209 11.52 21.99 0.68
C SER A 209 11.33 21.16 -0.59
N SER A 210 10.86 19.93 -0.44
CA SER A 210 10.65 18.96 -1.49
C SER A 210 9.53 18.00 -1.10
N GLY A 211 9.43 16.87 -1.78
CA GLY A 211 8.51 15.80 -1.42
C GLY A 211 8.40 14.74 -2.49
N GLU A 212 7.79 13.64 -2.12
CA GLU A 212 7.40 12.56 -3.01
C GLU A 212 6.06 12.88 -3.66
N ARG A 213 6.02 12.93 -4.97
CA ARG A 213 4.79 12.89 -5.76
C ARG A 213 4.75 11.56 -6.49
N ARG A 214 3.71 10.76 -6.19
CA ARG A 214 3.52 9.44 -6.81
C ARG A 214 2.11 9.34 -7.40
N LYS A 215 2.03 8.80 -8.61
CA LYS A 215 0.79 8.37 -9.24
C LYS A 215 0.89 6.87 -9.49
N THR A 216 -0.12 6.13 -9.07
CA THR A 216 -0.26 4.70 -9.32
C THR A 216 -1.53 4.48 -10.11
N VAL A 217 -1.43 3.75 -11.22
CA VAL A 217 -2.56 3.35 -12.06
C VAL A 217 -2.65 1.83 -12.03
N ALA A 218 -3.82 1.30 -11.71
CA ALA A 218 -4.14 -0.11 -11.82
C ALA A 218 -5.35 -0.26 -12.74
N ASP A 219 -5.21 -1.04 -13.79
CA ASP A 219 -6.26 -1.31 -14.76
C ASP A 219 -6.59 -2.81 -14.81
N LEU A 220 -7.85 -3.10 -15.07
CA LEU A 220 -8.37 -4.46 -15.19
C LEU A 220 -9.41 -4.53 -16.30
N MET A 221 -9.15 -5.39 -17.29
CA MET A 221 -10.09 -5.74 -18.35
C MET A 221 -10.45 -7.22 -18.24
N VAL A 222 -11.74 -7.54 -18.26
CA VAL A 222 -12.26 -8.91 -18.16
C VAL A 222 -13.30 -9.14 -19.25
N LEU A 223 -13.18 -10.28 -19.91
CA LEU A 223 -14.22 -10.82 -20.80
C LEU A 223 -14.61 -12.22 -20.28
N ASP A 224 -15.87 -12.36 -19.93
CA ASP A 224 -16.48 -13.58 -19.46
C ASP A 224 -17.47 -14.13 -20.47
N PHE A 225 -17.47 -15.45 -20.65
CA PHE A 225 -18.49 -16.19 -21.36
C PHE A 225 -18.96 -17.35 -20.49
N LEU A 226 -20.27 -17.49 -20.31
CA LEU A 226 -20.88 -18.52 -19.48
C LEU A 226 -22.04 -19.18 -20.22
N ILE A 227 -22.18 -20.49 -20.08
CA ILE A 227 -23.36 -21.26 -20.46
C ILE A 227 -23.84 -22.04 -19.24
N THR A 228 -25.13 -21.97 -18.95
CA THR A 228 -25.74 -22.78 -17.89
C THR A 228 -26.94 -23.55 -18.43
N GLY A 229 -27.27 -24.67 -17.81
CA GLY A 229 -28.40 -25.45 -18.21
C GLY A 229 -28.54 -26.73 -17.40
N THR A 230 -29.52 -27.58 -17.82
CA THR A 230 -29.76 -28.89 -17.23
C THR A 230 -29.74 -29.89 -18.35
N THR A 231 -28.98 -30.98 -18.20
CA THR A 231 -28.93 -32.09 -19.16
C THR A 231 -30.17 -32.96 -19.06
N ASP A 232 -30.46 -33.74 -20.09
CA ASP A 232 -31.56 -34.74 -20.08
C ASP A 232 -31.45 -35.75 -18.91
N GLY A 233 -30.26 -35.93 -18.37
CA GLY A 233 -29.98 -36.79 -17.21
C GLY A 233 -30.18 -36.10 -15.86
N GLY A 234 -30.73 -34.86 -15.83
CA GLY A 234 -30.98 -34.11 -14.61
C GLY A 234 -29.68 -33.67 -13.90
N VAL A 235 -28.65 -33.31 -14.66
CA VAL A 235 -27.44 -32.68 -14.19
C VAL A 235 -27.50 -31.21 -14.53
N ASP A 236 -27.53 -30.34 -13.52
CA ASP A 236 -27.37 -28.92 -13.72
C ASP A 236 -25.88 -28.61 -13.94
N PHE A 237 -25.59 -27.77 -14.91
CA PHE A 237 -24.19 -27.43 -15.24
C PHE A 237 -24.01 -25.94 -15.51
N ALA A 238 -22.81 -25.49 -15.24
CA ALA A 238 -22.25 -24.22 -15.69
C ALA A 238 -20.87 -24.45 -16.30
N THR A 239 -20.60 -23.84 -17.44
CA THR A 239 -19.26 -23.88 -18.06
C THR A 239 -18.95 -22.55 -18.71
N GLY A 240 -17.71 -22.14 -18.69
CA GLY A 240 -17.35 -20.84 -19.23
C GLY A 240 -15.87 -20.67 -19.53
N LEU A 241 -15.62 -19.51 -20.12
CA LEU A 241 -14.30 -18.99 -20.47
C LEU A 241 -14.17 -17.60 -19.88
N GLN A 242 -13.02 -17.30 -19.29
CA GLN A 242 -12.64 -15.96 -18.82
C GLN A 242 -11.31 -15.55 -19.44
N MET A 243 -11.25 -14.34 -19.96
CA MET A 243 -10.01 -13.69 -20.39
C MET A 243 -9.82 -12.43 -19.55
N LYS A 244 -8.64 -12.27 -18.97
CA LYS A 244 -8.32 -11.16 -18.08
C LYS A 244 -7.01 -10.51 -18.51
N LYS A 245 -6.98 -9.18 -18.47
CA LYS A 245 -5.77 -8.37 -18.59
C LYS A 245 -5.68 -7.43 -17.41
N GLU A 246 -4.53 -7.40 -16.76
CA GLU A 246 -4.22 -6.49 -15.66
C GLU A 246 -3.02 -5.62 -16.02
N GLY A 247 -3.05 -4.35 -15.62
CA GLY A 247 -1.94 -3.43 -15.72
C GLY A 247 -1.65 -2.76 -14.40
N TYR A 248 -0.40 -2.38 -14.21
CA TYR A 248 0.06 -1.66 -13.02
C TYR A 248 1.18 -0.71 -13.40
N ASN A 249 0.99 0.59 -13.15
CA ASN A 249 1.96 1.63 -13.47
C ASN A 249 2.22 2.51 -12.25
N VAL A 250 3.49 2.82 -11.98
CA VAL A 250 3.92 3.75 -10.93
C VAL A 250 4.79 4.82 -11.54
N GLU A 251 4.34 6.06 -11.44
CA GLU A 251 5.05 7.27 -11.86
C GLU A 251 5.50 8.05 -10.62
N ARG A 252 6.70 8.65 -10.69
CA ARG A 252 7.29 9.44 -9.60
C ARG A 252 7.91 10.73 -10.12
N ASN A 253 7.95 11.76 -9.26
CA ASN A 253 8.77 12.93 -9.56
C ASN A 253 10.26 12.62 -9.35
N ASP A 254 11.14 13.40 -9.98
CA ASP A 254 12.58 13.12 -9.98
C ASP A 254 13.21 13.05 -8.59
N ALA A 255 12.71 13.87 -7.63
CA ALA A 255 13.21 13.86 -6.27
C ALA A 255 12.95 12.53 -5.53
N SER A 256 11.91 11.78 -5.93
CA SER A 256 11.53 10.52 -5.29
C SER A 256 11.94 9.26 -6.06
N LYS A 257 12.67 9.40 -7.18
CA LYS A 257 13.20 8.25 -7.90
C LYS A 257 14.42 7.67 -7.19
N ALA A 258 14.43 6.35 -7.03
CA ALA A 258 15.58 5.57 -6.57
C ALA A 258 15.93 4.52 -7.63
N VAL A 259 17.21 4.17 -7.76
CA VAL A 259 17.68 3.13 -8.67
C VAL A 259 18.16 1.93 -7.89
N PHE A 260 17.75 0.76 -8.32
CA PHE A 260 18.10 -0.51 -7.70
C PHE A 260 19.02 -1.32 -8.63
N GLY A 261 19.98 -2.01 -8.03
CA GLY A 261 20.80 -2.98 -8.73
C GLY A 261 20.05 -4.31 -8.96
N PRO A 262 20.60 -5.21 -9.77
CA PRO A 262 20.01 -6.52 -10.04
C PRO A 262 19.88 -7.40 -8.79
N ASP A 263 20.66 -7.14 -7.75
CA ASP A 263 20.62 -7.81 -6.44
C ASP A 263 19.63 -7.15 -5.46
N GLY A 264 18.84 -6.18 -5.91
CA GLY A 264 17.91 -5.41 -5.09
C GLY A 264 18.58 -4.34 -4.21
N SER A 265 19.89 -4.15 -4.30
CA SER A 265 20.60 -3.08 -3.59
C SER A 265 20.26 -1.71 -4.17
N ILE A 266 20.28 -0.67 -3.32
CA ILE A 266 20.06 0.71 -3.77
C ILE A 266 21.35 1.25 -4.36
N THR A 267 21.43 1.47 -5.67
CA THR A 267 22.58 2.03 -6.38
C THR A 267 22.53 3.56 -6.45
N GLN A 268 21.31 4.13 -6.47
CA GLN A 268 21.11 5.58 -6.36
C GLN A 268 19.91 5.85 -5.46
N GLN A 269 20.13 6.61 -4.40
CA GLN A 269 19.06 7.03 -3.50
C GLN A 269 18.26 8.20 -4.08
N SER A 270 16.99 8.30 -3.67
CA SER A 270 16.17 9.48 -3.93
C SER A 270 16.78 10.74 -3.29
N ASP A 271 16.44 11.91 -3.83
CA ASP A 271 16.85 13.20 -3.27
C ASP A 271 15.90 13.68 -2.15
N LEU A 272 15.58 12.78 -1.22
CA LEU A 272 14.69 13.03 -0.08
C LEU A 272 15.39 12.59 1.21
N ILE A 273 15.35 13.42 2.26
CA ILE A 273 16.02 13.10 3.53
C ILE A 273 15.31 11.96 4.25
N PHE A 274 13.99 11.99 4.28
CA PHE A 274 13.18 11.08 5.08
C PHE A 274 12.55 9.97 4.24
N LEU A 275 11.81 10.35 3.19
CA LEU A 275 11.18 9.41 2.29
C LEU A 275 12.25 8.71 1.43
N GLY A 276 12.14 7.41 1.30
CA GLY A 276 13.12 6.64 0.55
C GLY A 276 12.92 6.69 -0.96
N GLY A 277 11.71 7.04 -1.40
CA GLY A 277 11.34 6.98 -2.80
C GLY A 277 11.25 5.54 -3.32
N GLY A 278 11.42 5.35 -4.63
CA GLY A 278 11.36 4.03 -5.25
C GLY A 278 11.56 4.04 -6.75
N LEU A 279 11.37 2.88 -7.35
CA LEU A 279 11.43 2.68 -8.79
C LEU A 279 10.11 3.13 -9.44
N GLU A 280 10.19 3.71 -10.64
CA GLU A 280 9.07 3.75 -11.57
C GLU A 280 8.95 2.40 -12.26
N ASN A 281 7.74 1.96 -12.50
CA ASN A 281 7.51 0.73 -13.24
C ASN A 281 6.22 0.81 -14.07
N GLN A 282 6.18 0.03 -15.15
CA GLN A 282 5.00 -0.25 -15.92
C GLN A 282 4.99 -1.73 -16.26
N ASP A 283 3.98 -2.43 -15.79
CA ASP A 283 3.86 -3.87 -15.95
C ASP A 283 2.43 -4.29 -16.30
N SER A 284 2.28 -5.41 -16.98
CA SER A 284 0.99 -5.98 -17.34
C SER A 284 1.05 -7.48 -17.52
N ARG A 285 -0.07 -8.15 -17.27
CA ARG A 285 -0.21 -9.59 -17.50
C ARG A 285 -1.57 -9.95 -18.06
N ASN A 286 -1.63 -11.12 -18.71
CA ASN A 286 -2.87 -11.68 -19.20
C ASN A 286 -3.07 -13.05 -18.56
N SER A 287 -4.33 -13.42 -18.32
CA SER A 287 -4.69 -14.80 -18.01
C SER A 287 -5.92 -15.24 -18.80
N THR A 288 -6.02 -16.56 -19.03
CA THR A 288 -7.17 -17.17 -19.68
C THR A 288 -7.56 -18.41 -18.89
N ALA A 289 -8.82 -18.52 -18.54
CA ALA A 289 -9.34 -19.64 -17.77
C ALA A 289 -10.54 -20.28 -18.45
N VAL A 290 -10.64 -21.60 -18.29
CA VAL A 290 -11.85 -22.37 -18.58
C VAL A 290 -12.31 -23.03 -17.29
N PHE A 291 -13.63 -23.13 -17.11
CA PHE A 291 -14.19 -23.74 -15.92
C PHE A 291 -15.45 -24.50 -16.21
N VAL A 292 -15.73 -25.48 -15.37
CA VAL A 292 -16.97 -26.28 -15.38
C VAL A 292 -17.41 -26.52 -13.94
N GLU A 293 -18.70 -26.46 -13.72
CA GLU A 293 -19.38 -26.92 -12.50
C GLU A 293 -20.56 -27.79 -12.90
N ALA A 294 -20.76 -28.88 -12.18
CA ALA A 294 -21.91 -29.77 -12.37
C ALA A 294 -22.51 -30.13 -11.00
N SER A 295 -23.82 -30.08 -10.90
CA SER A 295 -24.58 -30.41 -9.69
C SER A 295 -25.63 -31.48 -10.05
N LYS A 296 -25.77 -32.50 -9.19
CA LYS A 296 -26.76 -33.54 -9.35
C LYS A 296 -27.32 -34.02 -8.02
N ASP A 297 -28.63 -34.13 -7.96
CA ASP A 297 -29.31 -34.93 -6.96
C ASP A 297 -29.19 -36.42 -7.34
N VAL A 298 -28.23 -37.13 -6.73
CA VAL A 298 -27.96 -38.56 -6.95
C VAL A 298 -29.09 -39.40 -6.40
N SER A 299 -29.75 -38.91 -5.35
CA SER A 299 -30.96 -39.45 -4.76
C SER A 299 -31.72 -38.36 -4.04
N ASP A 300 -32.94 -38.62 -3.55
CA ASP A 300 -33.75 -37.70 -2.74
C ASP A 300 -33.00 -37.19 -1.49
N LYS A 301 -31.91 -37.84 -1.11
CA LYS A 301 -31.12 -37.49 0.10
C LYS A 301 -29.71 -37.03 -0.20
N LEU A 302 -29.19 -37.22 -1.37
CA LEU A 302 -27.78 -36.95 -1.70
C LEU A 302 -27.65 -36.06 -2.92
N GLN A 303 -27.11 -34.84 -2.69
CA GLN A 303 -26.65 -33.96 -3.74
C GLN A 303 -25.13 -33.96 -3.79
N VAL A 304 -24.59 -33.99 -4.99
CA VAL A 304 -23.14 -33.91 -5.26
C VAL A 304 -22.89 -32.76 -6.24
N ILE A 305 -21.88 -31.94 -5.95
CA ILE A 305 -21.40 -30.86 -6.82
C ILE A 305 -19.93 -31.12 -7.10
N GLY A 306 -19.56 -31.13 -8.38
CA GLY A 306 -18.17 -31.19 -8.85
C GLY A 306 -17.86 -29.93 -9.65
N ALA A 307 -16.70 -29.33 -9.45
CA ALA A 307 -16.23 -28.21 -10.26
C ALA A 307 -14.74 -28.34 -10.54
N ALA A 308 -14.28 -27.74 -11.63
CA ALA A 308 -12.87 -27.62 -11.97
C ALA A 308 -12.64 -26.31 -12.74
N ARG A 309 -11.52 -25.66 -12.46
CA ARG A 309 -11.02 -24.51 -13.19
C ARG A 309 -9.58 -24.78 -13.63
N TYR A 310 -9.30 -24.55 -14.88
CA TYR A 310 -7.94 -24.49 -15.41
C TYR A 310 -7.67 -23.05 -15.84
N GLU A 311 -6.57 -22.46 -15.38
CA GLU A 311 -6.16 -21.10 -15.73
C GLU A 311 -4.72 -21.09 -16.22
N GLN A 312 -4.53 -20.56 -17.43
CA GLN A 312 -3.23 -20.25 -17.99
C GLN A 312 -2.86 -18.82 -17.58
N LEU A 313 -1.84 -18.71 -16.76
CA LEU A 313 -1.21 -17.45 -16.34
C LEU A 313 -0.08 -17.08 -17.32
N THR A 314 0.56 -15.95 -17.09
CA THR A 314 1.67 -15.51 -17.95
C THR A 314 2.87 -16.45 -17.88
N SER A 315 3.22 -16.95 -16.70
CA SER A 315 4.41 -17.79 -16.47
C SER A 315 4.09 -19.27 -16.26
N GLU A 316 2.88 -19.60 -15.82
CA GLU A 316 2.51 -20.98 -15.45
C GLU A 316 1.01 -21.23 -15.63
N SER A 317 0.53 -22.40 -15.22
CA SER A 317 -0.89 -22.73 -15.23
C SER A 317 -1.31 -23.39 -13.92
N THR A 318 -2.57 -23.23 -13.57
CA THR A 318 -3.17 -23.84 -12.38
C THR A 318 -4.35 -24.72 -12.75
N PHE A 319 -4.61 -25.72 -11.90
CA PHE A 319 -5.80 -26.56 -12.00
C PHE A 319 -6.41 -26.75 -10.62
N ASP A 320 -7.62 -26.24 -10.44
CA ASP A 320 -8.30 -26.17 -9.16
C ASP A 320 -9.62 -26.94 -9.18
N PRO A 321 -9.61 -28.20 -8.71
CA PRO A 321 -10.80 -29.00 -8.53
C PRO A 321 -11.54 -28.68 -7.24
N LYS A 322 -12.85 -28.90 -7.27
CA LYS A 322 -13.72 -28.87 -6.09
C LYS A 322 -14.71 -30.03 -6.16
N VAL A 323 -14.93 -30.67 -5.03
CA VAL A 323 -16.06 -31.56 -4.81
C VAL A 323 -16.77 -31.23 -3.53
N SER A 324 -18.10 -31.24 -3.55
CA SER A 324 -18.91 -31.07 -2.35
C SER A 324 -20.10 -31.99 -2.36
N MET A 325 -20.56 -32.38 -1.16
CA MET A 325 -21.69 -33.28 -0.94
C MET A 325 -22.59 -32.69 0.14
N ARG A 326 -23.89 -32.84 -0.07
CA ARG A 326 -24.93 -32.56 0.93
C ARG A 326 -25.78 -33.83 1.07
N TYR A 327 -25.83 -34.39 2.30
CA TYR A 327 -26.57 -35.60 2.61
C TYR A 327 -27.64 -35.34 3.67
N GLN A 328 -28.91 -35.54 3.28
CA GLN A 328 -30.06 -35.49 4.17
C GLN A 328 -30.18 -36.78 4.93
N MET A 329 -29.58 -36.89 6.11
CA MET A 329 -29.58 -38.14 6.89
C MET A 329 -31.01 -38.52 7.32
N ASN A 330 -31.77 -37.55 7.78
CA ASN A 330 -33.19 -37.64 8.13
C ASN A 330 -33.84 -36.24 8.03
N ASP A 331 -35.14 -36.13 8.37
CA ASP A 331 -35.91 -34.89 8.24
C ASP A 331 -35.29 -33.71 9.02
N ASN A 332 -34.51 -34.01 10.06
CA ASN A 332 -33.96 -33.02 10.98
C ASN A 332 -32.45 -32.85 10.88
N LEU A 333 -31.71 -33.65 10.11
CA LEU A 333 -30.27 -33.66 10.09
C LEU A 333 -29.73 -33.70 8.66
N VAL A 334 -28.95 -32.66 8.31
CA VAL A 334 -28.15 -32.59 7.07
C VAL A 334 -26.69 -32.65 7.42
N LEU A 335 -25.95 -33.48 6.72
CA LEU A 335 -24.49 -33.50 6.73
C LEU A 335 -23.95 -32.88 5.42
N ARG A 336 -22.85 -32.15 5.51
CA ARG A 336 -22.18 -31.58 4.35
C ARG A 336 -20.69 -31.77 4.46
N GLY A 337 -20.03 -31.90 3.30
CA GLY A 337 -18.58 -31.97 3.23
C GLY A 337 -18.10 -31.45 1.89
N SER A 338 -16.92 -30.85 1.88
CA SER A 338 -16.28 -30.38 0.67
C SER A 338 -14.76 -30.46 0.74
N TYR A 339 -14.17 -30.64 -0.43
CA TYR A 339 -12.75 -30.50 -0.67
C TYR A 339 -12.55 -29.61 -1.90
N SER A 340 -11.60 -28.69 -1.83
CA SER A 340 -11.22 -27.85 -2.96
C SER A 340 -9.77 -27.38 -2.85
N THR A 341 -9.15 -27.13 -3.99
CA THR A 341 -7.92 -26.35 -4.07
C THR A 341 -8.22 -24.93 -4.55
N SER A 342 -7.31 -24.02 -4.31
CA SER A 342 -7.31 -22.68 -4.92
C SER A 342 -5.89 -22.12 -4.96
N PHE A 343 -5.68 -21.10 -5.77
CA PHE A 343 -4.41 -20.38 -5.86
C PHE A 343 -4.61 -18.88 -5.76
N ARG A 344 -3.52 -18.19 -5.47
CA ARG A 344 -3.42 -16.73 -5.51
C ARG A 344 -2.14 -16.33 -6.24
N GLU A 345 -2.29 -15.72 -7.39
CA GLU A 345 -1.17 -15.15 -8.14
C GLU A 345 -0.57 -13.95 -7.39
N PRO A 346 0.77 -13.76 -7.35
CA PRO A 346 1.38 -12.56 -6.81
C PRO A 346 0.85 -11.31 -7.52
N SER A 347 0.70 -10.22 -6.80
CA SER A 347 0.28 -8.95 -7.43
C SER A 347 1.39 -8.40 -8.33
N LEU A 348 1.03 -7.65 -9.38
CA LEU A 348 2.00 -6.97 -10.25
C LEU A 348 2.94 -6.07 -9.44
N SER A 349 2.46 -5.43 -8.36
CA SER A 349 3.31 -4.63 -7.49
C SER A 349 4.37 -5.46 -6.74
N GLN A 350 4.08 -6.71 -6.35
CA GLN A 350 5.07 -7.61 -5.74
C GLN A 350 6.13 -8.07 -6.74
N LEU A 351 5.73 -8.24 -8.00
CA LEU A 351 6.60 -8.68 -9.08
C LEU A 351 7.50 -7.57 -9.63
N SER A 352 7.09 -6.29 -9.56
CA SER A 352 7.76 -5.23 -10.29
C SER A 352 8.09 -3.96 -9.50
N THR A 353 7.55 -3.79 -8.28
CA THR A 353 7.72 -2.53 -7.53
C THR A 353 8.81 -2.63 -6.47
N SER A 354 9.88 -1.84 -6.64
CA SER A 354 10.89 -1.65 -5.59
C SER A 354 10.74 -0.26 -4.96
N LEU A 355 10.88 -0.23 -3.65
CA LEU A 355 10.82 1.03 -2.89
C LEU A 355 11.81 1.02 -1.72
N VAL A 356 12.12 2.20 -1.22
CA VAL A 356 12.88 2.38 0.01
C VAL A 356 11.95 2.82 1.11
N SER A 357 11.86 2.02 2.16
CA SER A 357 11.05 2.30 3.33
C SER A 357 11.92 2.71 4.51
N LEU A 358 11.49 3.70 5.28
CA LEU A 358 12.12 4.01 6.56
C LEU A 358 11.44 3.17 7.65
N GLN A 359 12.21 2.30 8.29
CA GLN A 359 11.72 1.40 9.34
C GLN A 359 12.45 1.62 10.64
N GLY A 360 11.69 1.59 11.75
CA GLY A 360 12.26 1.56 13.09
C GLY A 360 12.63 0.14 13.45
N LEU A 361 13.94 -0.14 13.58
CA LEU A 361 14.45 -1.43 14.01
C LEU A 361 14.90 -1.35 15.46
N GLN A 362 14.48 -2.33 16.26
CA GLN A 362 14.86 -2.51 17.66
C GLN A 362 15.72 -3.76 17.78
N ASP A 363 16.95 -3.60 18.26
CA ASP A 363 17.80 -4.72 18.67
C ASP A 363 17.38 -5.29 20.02
N PHE A 364 17.56 -6.59 20.18
CA PHE A 364 17.29 -7.31 21.43
C PHE A 364 18.49 -8.10 21.91
N ASN A 365 18.64 -8.18 23.23
CA ASN A 365 19.55 -9.09 23.88
C ASN A 365 19.05 -10.54 23.78
N PRO A 366 19.91 -11.55 23.99
CA PRO A 366 19.49 -12.96 23.99
C PRO A 366 18.37 -13.31 24.99
N ASP A 367 18.19 -12.51 26.02
CA ASP A 367 17.12 -12.65 27.02
C ASP A 367 15.79 -11.98 26.62
N GLY A 368 15.72 -11.41 25.39
CA GLY A 368 14.52 -10.73 24.87
C GLY A 368 14.37 -9.28 25.34
N THR A 369 15.28 -8.73 26.12
CA THR A 369 15.26 -7.32 26.50
C THR A 369 15.76 -6.41 25.37
N ALA A 370 15.19 -5.20 25.25
CA ALA A 370 15.59 -4.24 24.24
C ALA A 370 17.06 -3.81 24.43
N LYS A 371 17.86 -3.87 23.36
CA LYS A 371 19.25 -3.44 23.33
C LYS A 371 19.34 -2.05 22.68
N GLY A 372 19.51 -1.03 23.49
CA GLY A 372 19.54 0.36 23.04
C GLY A 372 18.15 0.92 22.69
N SER A 373 18.12 1.98 21.91
CA SER A 373 16.89 2.61 21.40
C SER A 373 16.62 2.17 19.97
N THR A 374 15.36 2.20 19.57
CA THR A 374 14.95 2.00 18.17
C THR A 374 15.72 2.93 17.24
N ALA A 375 16.39 2.36 16.24
CA ALA A 375 17.07 3.08 15.18
C ALA A 375 16.19 3.11 13.93
N PHE A 376 16.01 4.30 13.32
CA PHE A 376 15.33 4.43 12.03
C PHE A 376 16.35 4.26 10.91
N ILE A 377 16.17 3.24 10.09
CA ILE A 377 17.03 2.94 8.95
C ILE A 377 16.22 2.85 7.66
N ARG A 378 16.86 3.12 6.53
CA ARG A 378 16.28 2.89 5.21
C ARG A 378 16.47 1.43 4.82
N VAL A 379 15.36 0.78 4.51
CA VAL A 379 15.32 -0.61 4.08
C VAL A 379 14.86 -0.66 2.63
N ALA A 380 15.65 -1.30 1.77
CA ALA A 380 15.23 -1.62 0.42
C ALA A 380 14.20 -2.75 0.48
N VAL A 381 13.02 -2.50 -0.10
CA VAL A 381 12.01 -3.53 -0.38
C VAL A 381 12.06 -3.76 -1.87
N ALA A 382 12.81 -4.78 -2.28
CA ALA A 382 12.97 -5.14 -3.69
C ALA A 382 11.77 -5.97 -4.15
N HIS A 383 11.38 -5.79 -5.42
CA HIS A 383 10.47 -6.70 -6.09
C HIS A 383 11.14 -8.07 -6.29
N ASN A 384 10.32 -9.10 -6.48
CA ASN A 384 10.80 -10.41 -6.86
C ASN A 384 9.97 -10.91 -8.08
N PRO A 385 10.53 -10.89 -9.29
CA PRO A 385 9.83 -11.35 -10.49
C PRO A 385 9.62 -12.87 -10.54
N ASP A 386 10.31 -13.63 -9.70
CA ASP A 386 10.28 -15.07 -9.65
C ASP A 386 9.32 -15.61 -8.56
N LEU A 387 8.42 -14.78 -8.03
CA LEU A 387 7.40 -15.23 -7.08
C LEU A 387 6.43 -16.19 -7.76
N GLU A 388 6.25 -17.34 -7.14
CA GLU A 388 5.26 -18.34 -7.54
C GLU A 388 3.89 -18.06 -6.88
N PRO A 389 2.78 -18.54 -7.47
CA PRO A 389 1.48 -18.46 -6.84
C PRO A 389 1.43 -19.19 -5.50
N GLU A 390 0.72 -18.63 -4.57
CA GLU A 390 0.33 -19.30 -3.33
C GLU A 390 -0.77 -20.30 -3.64
N THR A 391 -0.69 -21.50 -3.11
CA THR A 391 -1.72 -22.55 -3.26
C THR A 391 -2.34 -22.87 -1.91
N SER A 392 -3.61 -23.27 -1.93
CA SER A 392 -4.30 -23.73 -0.72
C SER A 392 -5.14 -24.98 -0.99
N GLU A 393 -5.25 -25.81 0.04
CA GLU A 393 -6.17 -26.95 0.10
C GLU A 393 -7.19 -26.69 1.21
N ASN A 394 -8.46 -26.82 0.88
CA ASN A 394 -9.55 -26.53 1.81
C ASN A 394 -10.40 -27.80 1.98
N THR A 395 -10.58 -28.22 3.22
CA THR A 395 -11.48 -29.29 3.59
C THR A 395 -12.46 -28.77 4.63
N ASN A 396 -13.75 -28.99 4.39
CA ASN A 396 -14.81 -28.60 5.31
C ASN A 396 -15.76 -29.78 5.57
N PHE A 397 -16.19 -29.92 6.83
CA PHE A 397 -17.24 -30.82 7.25
C PHE A 397 -18.21 -30.09 8.14
N GLY A 398 -19.50 -30.24 7.92
CA GLY A 398 -20.50 -29.59 8.70
C GLY A 398 -21.78 -30.41 8.89
N ALA A 399 -22.55 -30.03 9.86
CA ALA A 399 -23.86 -30.60 10.17
C ALA A 399 -24.87 -29.48 10.44
N ILE A 400 -26.08 -29.63 9.94
CA ILE A 400 -27.23 -28.76 10.25
C ILE A 400 -28.29 -29.64 10.91
N TRP A 401 -28.65 -29.29 12.15
CA TRP A 401 -29.67 -30.00 12.93
C TRP A 401 -30.84 -29.09 13.24
N THR A 402 -32.01 -29.47 12.76
CA THR A 402 -33.30 -28.76 12.94
C THR A 402 -34.30 -29.63 13.69
N PRO A 403 -34.17 -29.74 15.03
CA PRO A 403 -35.04 -30.64 15.81
C PRO A 403 -36.51 -30.27 15.77
N ASN A 404 -36.85 -29.03 15.48
CA ASN A 404 -38.20 -28.51 15.32
C ASN A 404 -38.18 -27.23 14.49
N ASP A 405 -39.35 -26.70 14.10
CA ASP A 405 -39.51 -25.53 13.25
C ASP A 405 -38.95 -24.21 13.81
N GLN A 406 -38.61 -24.17 15.09
CA GLN A 406 -38.15 -22.98 15.81
C GLN A 406 -36.64 -22.99 16.10
N THR A 407 -35.99 -24.14 15.92
CA THR A 407 -34.59 -24.32 16.34
C THR A 407 -33.76 -24.86 15.18
N SER A 408 -32.68 -24.20 14.85
CA SER A 408 -31.67 -24.66 13.90
C SER A 408 -30.28 -24.48 14.50
N LEU A 409 -29.45 -25.52 14.46
CA LEU A 409 -28.05 -25.51 14.85
C LEU A 409 -27.19 -25.90 13.65
N SER A 410 -26.17 -25.11 13.36
CA SER A 410 -25.18 -25.41 12.31
C SER A 410 -23.78 -25.40 12.95
N VAL A 411 -23.01 -26.41 12.59
CA VAL A 411 -21.60 -26.57 12.98
C VAL A 411 -20.81 -26.91 11.73
N ASP A 412 -19.71 -26.19 11.52
CA ASP A 412 -18.73 -26.42 10.46
C ASP A 412 -17.31 -26.54 11.03
#